data_45bcc2f4b5b8035d43a4da6428dc4d2a
#
_entry.id   45bcc2f4b5b8035d43a4da6428dc4d2a
#
_cell.length_a   1.000
_cell.length_b   1.000
_cell.length_c   1.000
_cell.angle_alpha   90.00
_cell.angle_beta   90.00
_cell.angle_gamma   90.00
#
_symmetry.space_group_name_H-M   'P 1'
#
loop_
_entity.id
_entity.type
_entity.pdbx_description
1 polymer ?
#
loop_
_entity_poly.entity_id
_entity_poly.type
_entity_poly.pdbx_seq_one_letter_code
_entity_poly.pdbx_strand_id
1 'polypeptide(L)'
;SKGLYIYNVETGNVKVLNMSNRGKKGYLCNDWVRSMTLDHTGHLWIGTANGVSCLNTQTLSFKDFGWHNILKDNQINGICEGKNGEIMMGTEKGLYLFDRKKNKVAEFPHADPLIGKQTCGIVRDSKGDYWVSTTMGIWQYDQNAKRFIGHINGNGLTTREYVLGSMMHTSDDMIAFGTSDGITTFYPNVVRANKMEMGNVYLTNFIIAGKATNCLSDNFKIPYSENSFTLEFSLLNYKNTDNISFQYRINGGNWSSTN
;
A
#
# COMPACT_ATOMS: atom_id res chain seq x y z
N SER A 1 2.94 7.35 -25.36
CA SER A 1 1.59 6.93 -24.97
C SER A 1 0.56 7.82 -25.65
N LYS A 2 -0.57 7.27 -26.10
CA LYS A 2 -1.60 7.99 -26.87
C LYS A 2 -3.00 7.89 -26.23
N GLY A 3 -3.08 7.56 -24.95
CA GLY A 3 -4.32 7.44 -24.21
C GLY A 3 -4.85 6.00 -24.13
N LEU A 4 -6.16 5.84 -23.95
CA LEU A 4 -6.88 4.58 -23.81
C LEU A 4 -7.50 4.18 -25.16
N TYR A 5 -7.25 2.95 -25.59
CA TYR A 5 -7.83 2.36 -26.80
C TYR A 5 -8.91 1.38 -26.40
N ILE A 6 -10.09 1.53 -26.97
CA ILE A 6 -11.23 0.64 -26.80
C ILE A 6 -11.44 -0.06 -28.13
N TYR A 7 -11.22 -1.37 -28.15
CA TYR A 7 -11.41 -2.21 -29.35
C TYR A 7 -12.72 -2.99 -29.24
N ASN A 8 -13.58 -2.85 -30.22
CA ASN A 8 -14.80 -3.66 -30.35
C ASN A 8 -14.47 -4.93 -31.17
N VAL A 9 -14.53 -6.08 -30.48
CA VAL A 9 -14.15 -7.39 -31.07
C VAL A 9 -15.08 -7.86 -32.19
N GLU A 10 -16.35 -7.43 -32.17
CA GLU A 10 -17.35 -7.83 -33.16
C GLU A 10 -17.25 -6.99 -34.43
N THR A 11 -17.03 -5.69 -34.29
CA THR A 11 -17.02 -4.76 -35.44
C THR A 11 -15.63 -4.41 -35.93
N GLY A 12 -14.57 -4.75 -35.19
CA GLY A 12 -13.20 -4.37 -35.50
C GLY A 12 -12.88 -2.89 -35.24
N ASN A 13 -13.84 -2.10 -34.79
CA ASN A 13 -13.67 -0.67 -34.61
C ASN A 13 -12.81 -0.35 -33.37
N VAL A 14 -11.98 0.68 -33.51
CA VAL A 14 -11.14 1.22 -32.43
C VAL A 14 -11.62 2.63 -32.07
N LYS A 15 -11.87 2.89 -30.77
CA LYS A 15 -12.10 4.21 -30.24
C LYS A 15 -10.93 4.62 -29.36
N VAL A 16 -10.42 5.83 -29.53
CA VAL A 16 -9.32 6.37 -28.72
C VAL A 16 -9.86 7.46 -27.80
N LEU A 17 -9.58 7.32 -26.52
CA LEU A 17 -9.88 8.33 -25.49
C LEU A 17 -8.55 8.91 -24.98
N ASN A 18 -8.36 10.22 -25.11
CA ASN A 18 -7.13 10.90 -24.76
C ASN A 18 -7.38 12.33 -24.29
N MET A 19 -6.33 13.05 -23.94
CA MET A 19 -6.39 14.44 -23.46
C MET A 19 -6.87 15.44 -24.56
N SER A 20 -6.81 15.10 -25.84
CA SER A 20 -7.25 16.00 -26.93
C SER A 20 -8.74 16.31 -26.86
N ASN A 21 -9.50 15.51 -26.12
CA ASN A 21 -10.92 15.72 -25.87
C ASN A 21 -11.19 16.66 -24.66
N ARG A 22 -10.15 17.31 -24.13
CA ARG A 22 -10.24 18.26 -23.01
C ARG A 22 -11.21 19.40 -23.38
N GLY A 23 -12.23 19.59 -22.52
CA GLY A 23 -13.28 20.60 -22.76
C GLY A 23 -14.59 20.04 -23.29
N LYS A 24 -14.66 18.80 -23.78
CA LYS A 24 -15.91 18.05 -23.95
C LYS A 24 -16.19 17.30 -22.65
N LYS A 25 -17.47 17.06 -22.32
CA LYS A 25 -17.84 16.33 -21.08
C LYS A 25 -17.04 15.04 -20.93
N GLY A 26 -16.06 15.04 -20.04
CA GLY A 26 -15.21 13.92 -19.71
C GLY A 26 -14.04 13.72 -20.70
N TYR A 27 -12.86 13.69 -20.13
CA TYR A 27 -11.62 13.40 -20.85
C TYR A 27 -10.68 12.60 -19.94
N LEU A 28 -9.73 11.89 -20.55
CA LEU A 28 -8.65 11.24 -19.83
C LEU A 28 -7.72 12.32 -19.25
N CYS A 29 -7.45 12.26 -17.94
CA CYS A 29 -6.65 13.28 -17.26
C CYS A 29 -5.18 13.34 -17.71
N ASN A 30 -4.65 12.20 -18.20
CA ASN A 30 -3.34 12.12 -18.83
C ASN A 30 -3.27 10.91 -19.78
N ASP A 31 -2.55 11.05 -20.90
CA ASP A 31 -2.45 10.01 -21.93
C ASP A 31 -1.54 8.84 -21.56
N TRP A 32 -0.81 8.96 -20.48
CA TRP A 32 0.06 7.89 -19.97
C TRP A 32 -0.69 7.05 -18.93
N VAL A 33 -1.47 6.08 -19.41
CA VAL A 33 -2.19 5.13 -18.57
C VAL A 33 -1.21 4.15 -17.91
N ARG A 34 -1.34 3.95 -16.60
CA ARG A 34 -0.47 3.09 -15.79
C ARG A 34 -1.20 1.90 -15.18
N SER A 35 -2.41 2.11 -14.71
CA SER A 35 -3.21 1.08 -14.05
C SER A 35 -4.68 1.22 -14.39
N MET A 36 -5.42 0.12 -14.35
CA MET A 36 -6.86 0.12 -14.57
C MET A 36 -7.53 -0.92 -13.69
N THR A 37 -8.73 -0.61 -13.23
CA THR A 37 -9.62 -1.57 -12.57
C THR A 37 -11.07 -1.29 -12.92
N LEU A 38 -11.84 -2.35 -13.18
CA LEU A 38 -13.28 -2.27 -13.36
C LEU A 38 -13.95 -2.48 -11.99
N ASP A 39 -14.84 -1.57 -11.61
CA ASP A 39 -15.58 -1.70 -10.37
C ASP A 39 -16.90 -2.46 -10.56
N HIS A 40 -17.53 -2.86 -9.43
CA HIS A 40 -18.78 -3.60 -9.44
C HIS A 40 -19.97 -2.82 -10.04
N THR A 41 -19.84 -1.51 -10.24
CA THR A 41 -20.89 -0.66 -10.84
C THR A 41 -20.70 -0.43 -12.34
N GLY A 42 -19.69 -1.07 -12.96
CA GLY A 42 -19.39 -0.95 -14.38
C GLY A 42 -18.60 0.32 -14.73
N HIS A 43 -17.92 0.94 -13.79
CA HIS A 43 -17.00 2.03 -14.07
C HIS A 43 -15.56 1.53 -14.14
N LEU A 44 -14.85 1.95 -15.18
CA LEU A 44 -13.43 1.70 -15.33
C LEU A 44 -12.65 2.85 -14.71
N TRP A 45 -11.91 2.56 -13.66
CA TRP A 45 -10.98 3.46 -13.01
C TRP A 45 -9.63 3.38 -13.69
N ILE A 46 -9.09 4.51 -14.12
CA ILE A 46 -7.91 4.62 -14.95
C ILE A 46 -6.89 5.48 -14.24
N GLY A 47 -5.87 4.85 -13.70
CA GLY A 47 -4.70 5.51 -13.11
C GLY A 47 -3.73 5.95 -14.21
N THR A 48 -3.30 7.18 -14.13
CA THR A 48 -2.42 7.78 -15.13
C THR A 48 -1.16 8.34 -14.50
N ALA A 49 -0.24 8.84 -15.31
CA ALA A 49 0.95 9.54 -14.83
C ALA A 49 0.62 10.87 -14.12
N ASN A 50 -0.62 11.36 -14.21
CA ASN A 50 -1.05 12.58 -13.56
C ASN A 50 -2.54 12.48 -13.19
N GLY A 51 -2.81 11.82 -12.05
CA GLY A 51 -4.16 11.65 -11.50
C GLY A 51 -4.93 10.45 -12.04
N VAL A 52 -6.22 10.42 -11.73
CA VAL A 52 -7.14 9.30 -12.04
C VAL A 52 -8.34 9.78 -12.82
N SER A 53 -8.81 8.96 -13.75
CA SER A 53 -10.06 9.15 -14.49
C SER A 53 -11.01 7.99 -14.21
N CYS A 54 -12.31 8.25 -14.26
CA CYS A 54 -13.34 7.24 -14.09
C CYS A 54 -14.27 7.27 -15.30
N LEU A 55 -14.31 6.15 -16.04
CA LEU A 55 -15.06 5.99 -17.28
C LEU A 55 -16.27 5.08 -17.02
N ASN A 56 -17.47 5.54 -17.36
CA ASN A 56 -18.62 4.65 -17.46
C ASN A 56 -18.46 3.80 -18.73
N THR A 57 -18.40 2.46 -18.59
CA THR A 57 -18.10 1.56 -19.71
C THR A 57 -19.25 1.41 -20.71
N GLN A 58 -20.49 1.69 -20.29
CA GLN A 58 -21.66 1.60 -21.17
C GLN A 58 -21.81 2.86 -22.03
N THR A 59 -21.69 4.05 -21.41
CA THR A 59 -21.89 5.33 -22.11
C THR A 59 -20.61 5.90 -22.69
N LEU A 60 -19.44 5.37 -22.31
CA LEU A 60 -18.11 5.87 -22.63
C LEU A 60 -17.92 7.35 -22.27
N SER A 61 -18.58 7.78 -21.21
CA SER A 61 -18.45 9.12 -20.62
C SER A 61 -17.63 9.08 -19.35
N PHE A 62 -16.78 10.09 -19.14
CA PHE A 62 -16.03 10.22 -17.91
C PHE A 62 -16.88 10.86 -16.83
N LYS A 63 -16.72 10.43 -15.59
CA LYS A 63 -17.35 11.00 -14.42
C LYS A 63 -16.42 12.04 -13.79
N ASP A 64 -16.97 13.21 -13.52
CA ASP A 64 -16.27 14.24 -12.76
C ASP A 64 -16.70 14.18 -11.28
N PHE A 65 -15.74 14.00 -10.39
CA PHE A 65 -15.97 13.95 -8.95
C PHE A 65 -15.62 15.28 -8.25
N GLY A 66 -15.08 16.25 -8.97
CA GLY A 66 -14.68 17.55 -8.41
C GLY A 66 -13.42 17.54 -7.54
N TRP A 67 -12.73 16.39 -7.40
CA TRP A 67 -11.55 16.25 -6.54
C TRP A 67 -10.23 16.00 -7.30
N HIS A 68 -10.20 16.27 -8.60
CA HIS A 68 -9.00 16.10 -9.43
C HIS A 68 -7.74 16.78 -8.88
N ASN A 69 -7.92 17.94 -8.19
CA ASN A 69 -6.79 18.68 -7.63
C ASN A 69 -6.09 17.95 -6.46
N ILE A 70 -6.79 17.03 -5.77
CA ILE A 70 -6.21 16.28 -4.63
C ILE A 70 -5.17 15.27 -5.13
N LEU A 71 -5.43 14.66 -6.29
CA LEU A 71 -4.55 13.66 -6.91
C LEU A 71 -3.78 14.23 -8.11
N LYS A 72 -3.87 15.55 -8.35
CA LYS A 72 -3.07 16.21 -9.36
C LYS A 72 -1.59 16.05 -9.04
N ASP A 73 -0.81 15.84 -10.08
CA ASP A 73 0.64 15.62 -10.01
C ASP A 73 1.05 14.34 -9.23
N ASN A 74 0.08 13.41 -9.03
CA ASN A 74 0.36 12.08 -8.49
C ASN A 74 0.25 11.03 -9.59
N GLN A 75 1.29 10.21 -9.71
CA GLN A 75 1.25 9.02 -10.55
C GLN A 75 0.44 7.94 -9.85
N ILE A 76 -0.58 7.40 -10.53
CA ILE A 76 -1.43 6.34 -9.98
C ILE A 76 -0.98 4.99 -10.53
N ASN A 77 -0.19 4.28 -9.76
CA ASN A 77 0.47 3.05 -10.18
C ASN A 77 -0.36 1.79 -9.92
N GLY A 78 -1.31 1.85 -9.00
CA GLY A 78 -2.22 0.75 -8.70
C GLY A 78 -3.58 1.26 -8.27
N ILE A 79 -4.64 0.57 -8.69
CA ILE A 79 -6.01 0.86 -8.27
C ILE A 79 -6.70 -0.46 -7.98
N CYS A 80 -7.42 -0.53 -6.87
CA CYS A 80 -8.33 -1.64 -6.61
C CYS A 80 -9.60 -1.18 -5.89
N GLU A 81 -10.67 -1.93 -6.09
CA GLU A 81 -11.92 -1.72 -5.38
C GLU A 81 -11.94 -2.46 -4.05
N GLY A 82 -12.34 -1.78 -2.99
CA GLY A 82 -12.51 -2.34 -1.67
C GLY A 82 -13.85 -3.06 -1.48
N LYS A 83 -14.00 -3.67 -0.29
CA LYS A 83 -15.18 -4.51 0.04
C LYS A 83 -16.49 -3.72 0.00
N ASN A 84 -16.47 -2.45 0.37
CA ASN A 84 -17.66 -1.60 0.45
C ASN A 84 -17.79 -0.66 -0.77
N GLY A 85 -17.06 -0.94 -1.85
CA GLY A 85 -17.03 -0.15 -3.08
C GLY A 85 -16.16 1.11 -3.00
N GLU A 86 -15.38 1.28 -1.93
CA GLU A 86 -14.33 2.29 -1.87
C GLU A 86 -13.24 1.98 -2.89
N ILE A 87 -12.55 3.00 -3.39
CA ILE A 87 -11.43 2.82 -4.34
C ILE A 87 -10.13 3.19 -3.66
N MET A 88 -9.25 2.22 -3.56
CA MET A 88 -7.88 2.43 -3.11
C MET A 88 -6.98 2.74 -4.30
N MET A 89 -6.14 3.76 -4.16
CA MET A 89 -5.22 4.24 -5.17
C MET A 89 -3.82 4.33 -4.59
N GLY A 90 -2.88 3.65 -5.23
CA GLY A 90 -1.46 3.68 -4.89
C GLY A 90 -0.71 4.65 -5.77
N THR A 91 0.04 5.54 -5.14
CA THR A 91 0.78 6.60 -5.79
C THR A 91 2.27 6.53 -5.47
N GLU A 92 3.06 7.38 -6.08
CA GLU A 92 4.47 7.58 -5.69
C GLU A 92 4.64 8.22 -4.30
N LYS A 93 3.59 8.88 -3.78
CA LYS A 93 3.62 9.61 -2.51
C LYS A 93 2.93 8.88 -1.36
N GLY A 94 2.22 7.79 -1.65
CA GLY A 94 1.48 7.02 -0.65
C GLY A 94 0.18 6.43 -1.17
N LEU A 95 -0.67 6.02 -0.24
CA LEU A 95 -1.97 5.42 -0.53
C LEU A 95 -3.09 6.43 -0.28
N TYR A 96 -4.05 6.44 -1.19
CA TYR A 96 -5.28 7.23 -1.08
C TYR A 96 -6.51 6.35 -1.15
N LEU A 97 -7.56 6.77 -0.46
CA LEU A 97 -8.85 6.10 -0.44
C LEU A 97 -9.94 7.06 -0.92
N PHE A 98 -10.71 6.65 -1.92
CA PHE A 98 -11.92 7.34 -2.31
C PHE A 98 -13.13 6.68 -1.66
N ASP A 99 -13.78 7.41 -0.75
CA ASP A 99 -15.06 7.04 -0.14
C ASP A 99 -16.21 7.50 -1.05
N ARG A 100 -16.88 6.57 -1.71
CA ARG A 100 -17.99 6.87 -2.64
C ARG A 100 -19.18 7.52 -1.95
N LYS A 101 -19.48 7.14 -0.70
CA LYS A 101 -20.63 7.63 0.04
C LYS A 101 -20.46 9.11 0.41
N LYS A 102 -19.24 9.48 0.77
CA LYS A 102 -18.87 10.85 1.12
C LYS A 102 -18.41 11.68 -0.07
N ASN A 103 -18.21 11.06 -1.23
CA ASN A 103 -17.58 11.66 -2.42
C ASN A 103 -16.25 12.38 -2.07
N LYS A 104 -15.42 11.73 -1.24
CA LYS A 104 -14.20 12.33 -0.71
C LYS A 104 -13.00 11.41 -0.92
N VAL A 105 -11.89 11.99 -1.35
CA VAL A 105 -10.56 11.36 -1.35
C VAL A 105 -9.79 11.81 -0.13
N ALA A 106 -9.13 10.89 0.54
CA ALA A 106 -8.22 11.15 1.66
C ALA A 106 -7.04 10.19 1.61
N GLU A 107 -5.98 10.51 2.32
CA GLU A 107 -4.88 9.56 2.57
C GLU A 107 -5.42 8.32 3.28
N PHE A 108 -4.85 7.17 2.93
CA PHE A 108 -5.24 5.92 3.55
C PHE A 108 -4.78 5.89 5.02
N PRO A 109 -5.67 5.57 5.97
CA PRO A 109 -5.32 5.56 7.38
C PRO A 109 -4.28 4.48 7.69
N HIS A 110 -3.40 4.75 8.66
CA HIS A 110 -2.36 3.81 9.13
C HIS A 110 -1.34 3.39 8.05
N ALA A 111 -1.12 4.23 7.03
CA ALA A 111 -0.14 3.98 5.98
C ALA A 111 1.30 4.40 6.36
N ASP A 112 1.56 4.75 7.63
CA ASP A 112 2.88 5.17 8.10
C ASP A 112 4.03 4.23 7.70
N PRO A 113 3.86 2.88 7.70
CA PRO A 113 4.92 1.96 7.27
C PRO A 113 5.29 2.09 5.79
N LEU A 114 4.42 2.73 4.98
CA LEU A 114 4.62 2.93 3.54
C LEU A 114 5.17 4.33 3.20
N ILE A 115 5.37 5.20 4.19
CA ILE A 115 5.94 6.53 3.97
C ILE A 115 7.33 6.40 3.32
N GLY A 116 7.54 7.15 2.24
CA GLY A 116 8.78 7.12 1.45
C GLY A 116 8.95 5.89 0.55
N LYS A 117 7.96 5.00 0.49
CA LYS A 117 7.95 3.84 -0.40
C LYS A 117 6.99 4.08 -1.55
N GLN A 118 7.49 4.07 -2.77
CA GLN A 118 6.64 4.19 -3.94
C GLN A 118 5.79 2.92 -4.08
N THR A 119 4.47 3.09 -4.18
CA THR A 119 3.56 1.99 -4.50
C THR A 119 3.72 1.58 -5.96
N CYS A 120 3.90 0.28 -6.21
CA CYS A 120 4.02 -0.29 -7.55
C CYS A 120 2.72 -0.94 -8.02
N GLY A 121 1.99 -1.61 -7.13
CA GLY A 121 0.71 -2.23 -7.42
C GLY A 121 -0.12 -2.46 -6.16
N ILE A 122 -1.43 -2.61 -6.33
CA ILE A 122 -2.36 -2.94 -5.24
C ILE A 122 -3.32 -4.01 -5.72
N VAL A 123 -3.50 -5.05 -4.90
CA VAL A 123 -4.46 -6.13 -5.12
C VAL A 123 -5.24 -6.36 -3.84
N ARG A 124 -6.53 -6.66 -3.96
CA ARG A 124 -7.36 -7.14 -2.84
C ARG A 124 -7.58 -8.64 -3.00
N ASP A 125 -7.32 -9.41 -1.95
CA ASP A 125 -7.56 -10.85 -1.96
C ASP A 125 -9.01 -11.22 -1.62
N SER A 126 -9.31 -12.52 -1.67
CA SER A 126 -10.65 -13.06 -1.42
C SER A 126 -11.17 -12.80 -0.01
N LYS A 127 -10.29 -12.62 0.99
CA LYS A 127 -10.65 -12.28 2.38
C LYS A 127 -10.85 -10.78 2.60
N GLY A 128 -10.46 -9.96 1.62
CA GLY A 128 -10.63 -8.52 1.65
C GLY A 128 -9.41 -7.74 2.10
N ASP A 129 -8.29 -8.40 2.43
CA ASP A 129 -7.04 -7.72 2.73
C ASP A 129 -6.44 -7.12 1.46
N TYR A 130 -5.73 -6.00 1.61
CA TYR A 130 -4.99 -5.39 0.51
C TYR A 130 -3.52 -5.81 0.55
N TRP A 131 -3.00 -6.15 -0.62
CA TRP A 131 -1.62 -6.46 -0.85
C TRP A 131 -1.01 -5.38 -1.73
N VAL A 132 0.01 -4.73 -1.21
CA VAL A 132 0.65 -3.57 -1.83
C VAL A 132 2.09 -3.92 -2.13
N SER A 133 2.46 -3.96 -3.41
CA SER A 133 3.87 -4.01 -3.80
C SER A 133 4.45 -2.60 -3.82
N THR A 134 5.67 -2.48 -3.35
CA THR A 134 6.41 -1.21 -3.28
C THR A 134 7.82 -1.38 -3.80
N THR A 135 8.57 -0.29 -3.93
CA THR A 135 10.01 -0.33 -4.21
C THR A 135 10.83 -1.03 -3.12
N MET A 136 10.21 -1.34 -1.96
CA MET A 136 10.86 -1.97 -0.81
C MET A 136 10.07 -3.17 -0.26
N GLY A 137 9.57 -4.04 -1.15
CA GLY A 137 8.88 -5.27 -0.76
C GLY A 137 7.36 -5.20 -0.86
N ILE A 138 6.71 -6.25 -0.36
CA ILE A 138 5.25 -6.41 -0.33
C ILE A 138 4.72 -6.13 1.07
N TRP A 139 3.58 -5.46 1.13
CA TRP A 139 2.88 -5.12 2.36
C TRP A 139 1.45 -5.63 2.31
N GLN A 140 1.01 -6.29 3.36
CA GLN A 140 -0.38 -6.69 3.56
C GLN A 140 -1.06 -5.69 4.50
N TYR A 141 -2.21 -5.15 4.11
CA TYR A 141 -3.10 -4.47 5.05
C TYR A 141 -4.11 -5.48 5.60
N ASP A 142 -3.95 -5.85 6.87
CA ASP A 142 -4.88 -6.69 7.60
C ASP A 142 -6.11 -5.86 7.99
N GLN A 143 -7.25 -6.14 7.37
CA GLN A 143 -8.50 -5.42 7.59
C GLN A 143 -9.03 -5.56 9.03
N ASN A 144 -8.77 -6.69 9.66
CA ASN A 144 -9.22 -6.96 11.03
C ASN A 144 -8.35 -6.25 12.04
N ALA A 145 -7.05 -6.33 11.89
CA ALA A 145 -6.08 -5.68 12.78
C ALA A 145 -5.87 -4.20 12.44
N LYS A 146 -6.38 -3.71 11.29
CA LYS A 146 -6.23 -2.33 10.80
C LYS A 146 -4.78 -1.85 10.77
N ARG A 147 -3.88 -2.70 10.31
CA ARG A 147 -2.45 -2.39 10.23
C ARG A 147 -1.79 -3.01 9.01
N PHE A 148 -0.68 -2.41 8.58
CA PHE A 148 0.20 -2.99 7.57
C PHE A 148 1.18 -3.99 8.19
N ILE A 149 1.41 -5.09 7.48
CA ILE A 149 2.38 -6.14 7.80
C ILE A 149 3.34 -6.23 6.62
N GLY A 150 4.63 -6.04 6.85
CA GLY A 150 5.65 -6.11 5.82
C GLY A 150 6.08 -7.55 5.54
N HIS A 151 6.24 -7.88 4.26
CA HIS A 151 6.77 -9.15 3.76
C HIS A 151 8.00 -8.84 2.90
N ILE A 152 9.09 -8.36 3.54
CA ILE A 152 10.26 -7.82 2.83
C ILE A 152 11.23 -8.93 2.43
N ASN A 153 11.44 -9.92 3.30
CA ASN A 153 12.33 -11.06 3.07
C ASN A 153 11.75 -12.34 3.70
N GLY A 154 12.18 -13.50 3.20
CA GLY A 154 11.67 -14.79 3.66
C GLY A 154 10.35 -15.17 2.95
N ASN A 155 9.70 -16.22 3.36
CA ASN A 155 8.44 -16.69 2.77
C ASN A 155 8.47 -16.92 1.24
N GLY A 156 9.67 -17.13 0.64
CA GLY A 156 9.85 -17.37 -0.79
C GLY A 156 9.88 -16.11 -1.66
N LEU A 157 9.85 -14.91 -1.08
CA LEU A 157 10.01 -13.66 -1.82
C LEU A 157 11.50 -13.44 -2.12
N THR A 158 11.86 -13.36 -3.40
CA THR A 158 13.25 -13.34 -3.87
C THR A 158 13.79 -11.97 -4.23
N THR A 159 12.91 -10.98 -4.39
CA THR A 159 13.28 -9.64 -4.81
C THR A 159 12.60 -8.56 -3.98
N ARG A 160 13.21 -7.38 -3.95
CA ARG A 160 12.68 -6.17 -3.29
C ARG A 160 12.15 -5.13 -4.28
N GLU A 161 12.51 -5.25 -5.57
CA GLU A 161 12.18 -4.25 -6.60
C GLU A 161 10.99 -4.73 -7.44
N TYR A 162 9.85 -4.09 -7.24
CA TYR A 162 8.62 -4.37 -7.99
C TYR A 162 8.41 -3.35 -9.10
N VAL A 163 7.86 -3.81 -10.21
CA VAL A 163 7.60 -3.01 -11.40
C VAL A 163 6.25 -2.31 -11.29
N LEU A 164 6.23 -1.03 -11.65
CA LEU A 164 5.03 -0.18 -11.62
C LEU A 164 3.89 -0.75 -12.49
N GLY A 165 2.70 -0.84 -11.92
CA GLY A 165 1.50 -1.30 -12.62
C GLY A 165 1.48 -2.80 -12.94
N SER A 166 2.44 -3.57 -12.41
CA SER A 166 2.58 -4.99 -12.68
C SER A 166 1.99 -5.83 -11.56
N MET A 167 0.69 -6.10 -11.62
CA MET A 167 -0.03 -6.89 -10.62
C MET A 167 -1.17 -7.69 -11.26
N MET A 168 -1.47 -8.83 -10.67
CA MET A 168 -2.59 -9.69 -11.04
C MET A 168 -3.13 -10.43 -9.81
N HIS A 169 -4.44 -10.63 -9.79
CA HIS A 169 -5.15 -11.52 -8.88
C HIS A 169 -5.95 -12.52 -9.70
N THR A 170 -5.73 -13.78 -9.46
CA THR A 170 -6.41 -14.87 -10.17
C THR A 170 -7.68 -15.32 -9.46
N SER A 171 -8.53 -16.04 -10.16
CA SER A 171 -9.79 -16.56 -9.61
C SER A 171 -9.60 -17.61 -8.50
N ASP A 172 -8.44 -18.25 -8.44
CA ASP A 172 -8.04 -19.20 -7.39
C ASP A 172 -7.29 -18.55 -6.22
N ASP A 173 -7.36 -17.21 -6.12
CA ASP A 173 -6.77 -16.36 -5.07
C ASP A 173 -5.23 -16.31 -5.09
N MET A 174 -4.58 -16.64 -6.21
CA MET A 174 -3.15 -16.37 -6.36
C MET A 174 -2.92 -14.89 -6.67
N ILE A 175 -1.95 -14.27 -6.01
CA ILE A 175 -1.47 -12.93 -6.32
C ILE A 175 -0.13 -13.02 -7.02
N ALA A 176 0.04 -12.21 -8.07
CA ALA A 176 1.29 -12.06 -8.79
C ALA A 176 1.69 -10.59 -8.87
N PHE A 177 2.96 -10.31 -8.61
CA PHE A 177 3.60 -9.01 -8.82
C PHE A 177 4.82 -9.17 -9.71
N GLY A 178 4.92 -8.35 -10.75
CA GLY A 178 6.10 -8.30 -11.60
C GLY A 178 7.27 -7.64 -10.88
N THR A 179 8.46 -8.14 -11.16
CA THR A 179 9.72 -7.65 -10.62
C THR A 179 10.70 -7.37 -11.75
N SER A 180 11.85 -6.76 -11.46
CA SER A 180 12.89 -6.47 -12.46
C SER A 180 13.47 -7.73 -13.12
N ASP A 181 13.42 -8.86 -12.44
CA ASP A 181 14.05 -10.13 -12.82
C ASP A 181 13.07 -11.30 -12.93
N GLY A 182 11.76 -11.06 -12.82
CA GLY A 182 10.76 -12.12 -12.94
C GLY A 182 9.39 -11.77 -12.37
N ILE A 183 8.73 -12.75 -11.78
CA ILE A 183 7.40 -12.61 -11.19
C ILE A 183 7.40 -13.25 -9.80
N THR A 184 6.97 -12.50 -8.80
CA THR A 184 6.67 -13.03 -7.48
C THR A 184 5.21 -13.47 -7.43
N THR A 185 4.96 -14.74 -7.14
CA THR A 185 3.61 -15.29 -6.97
C THR A 185 3.43 -15.90 -5.59
N PHE A 186 2.25 -15.76 -5.02
CA PHE A 186 1.92 -16.37 -3.74
C PHE A 186 0.41 -16.51 -3.55
N TYR A 187 0.03 -17.42 -2.66
CA TYR A 187 -1.34 -17.55 -2.17
C TYR A 187 -1.44 -16.83 -0.82
N PRO A 188 -2.31 -15.82 -0.66
CA PRO A 188 -2.47 -15.07 0.58
C PRO A 188 -2.68 -15.93 1.83
N ASN A 189 -3.42 -17.03 1.69
CA ASN A 189 -3.68 -17.95 2.79
C ASN A 189 -2.40 -18.64 3.29
N VAL A 190 -1.49 -18.99 2.39
CA VAL A 190 -0.21 -19.62 2.74
C VAL A 190 0.69 -18.64 3.48
N VAL A 191 0.77 -17.41 2.97
CA VAL A 191 1.57 -16.34 3.60
C VAL A 191 1.04 -16.02 4.99
N ARG A 192 -0.30 -15.95 5.17
CA ARG A 192 -0.92 -15.74 6.49
C ARG A 192 -0.67 -16.91 7.45
N ALA A 193 -0.72 -18.15 6.96
CA ALA A 193 -0.48 -19.32 7.78
C ALA A 193 0.97 -19.40 8.30
N ASN A 194 1.89 -18.84 7.53
CA ASN A 194 3.29 -18.70 7.92
C ASN A 194 3.53 -17.51 8.87
N LYS A 195 2.50 -16.99 9.53
CA LYS A 195 2.65 -15.98 10.57
C LYS A 195 3.70 -16.48 11.57
N MET A 196 4.82 -15.77 11.61
CA MET A 196 5.81 -16.00 12.64
C MET A 196 5.15 -15.77 14.00
N GLU A 197 5.27 -16.71 14.90
CA GLU A 197 5.06 -16.42 16.32
C GLU A 197 6.09 -15.37 16.69
N MET A 198 5.61 -14.13 16.82
CA MET A 198 6.46 -13.05 17.34
C MET A 198 6.72 -13.41 18.79
N GLY A 199 7.98 -13.70 19.12
CA GLY A 199 8.41 -13.87 20.49
C GLY A 199 8.15 -12.60 21.32
N ASN A 200 8.27 -12.71 22.62
CA ASN A 200 8.16 -11.56 23.50
C ASN A 200 9.37 -10.63 23.31
N VAL A 201 9.12 -9.33 23.38
CA VAL A 201 10.18 -8.32 23.46
C VAL A 201 10.70 -8.27 24.88
N TYR A 202 11.99 -8.42 25.04
CA TYR A 202 12.65 -8.36 26.35
C TYR A 202 13.51 -7.10 26.43
N LEU A 203 13.38 -6.37 27.51
CA LEU A 203 14.31 -5.31 27.87
C LEU A 203 15.64 -5.97 28.26
N THR A 204 16.67 -5.76 27.48
CA THR A 204 17.99 -6.38 27.70
C THR A 204 18.93 -5.47 28.47
N ASN A 205 18.77 -4.17 28.35
CA ASN A 205 19.59 -3.22 29.07
C ASN A 205 18.85 -1.90 29.32
N PHE A 206 19.07 -1.30 30.48
CA PHE A 206 18.60 0.02 30.81
C PHE A 206 19.77 0.86 31.35
N ILE A 207 20.13 1.90 30.60
CA ILE A 207 21.27 2.75 30.87
C ILE A 207 20.73 4.13 31.28
N ILE A 208 21.10 4.60 32.50
CA ILE A 208 20.77 5.92 33.00
C ILE A 208 22.07 6.71 33.14
N ALA A 209 22.16 7.89 32.54
CA ALA A 209 23.37 8.75 32.58
C ALA A 209 24.67 7.98 32.26
N GLY A 210 24.62 7.05 31.32
CA GLY A 210 25.75 6.22 30.86
C GLY A 210 26.08 5.02 31.78
N LYS A 211 25.27 4.74 32.82
CA LYS A 211 25.48 3.58 33.70
C LYS A 211 24.37 2.56 33.53
N ALA A 212 24.76 1.30 33.30
CA ALA A 212 23.79 0.19 33.22
C ALA A 212 23.07 -0.01 34.56
N THR A 213 21.76 -0.18 34.47
CA THR A 213 20.87 -0.35 35.65
C THR A 213 20.18 -1.71 35.52
N ASN A 214 19.77 -2.29 36.64
CA ASN A 214 19.07 -3.57 36.64
C ASN A 214 17.70 -3.45 35.93
N CYS A 215 17.55 -4.11 34.79
CA CYS A 215 16.34 -4.09 33.95
C CYS A 215 15.22 -5.04 34.43
N LEU A 216 15.38 -5.72 35.55
CA LEU A 216 14.35 -6.60 36.13
C LEU A 216 13.36 -5.84 37.04
N SER A 217 13.54 -4.55 37.21
CA SER A 217 12.63 -3.71 38.02
C SER A 217 11.50 -3.15 37.16
N ASP A 218 10.27 -3.21 37.68
CA ASP A 218 9.10 -2.65 37.01
C ASP A 218 8.97 -1.13 37.13
N ASN A 219 9.75 -0.54 38.05
CA ASN A 219 9.68 0.89 38.35
C ASN A 219 11.07 1.49 38.58
N PHE A 220 11.34 2.58 37.86
CA PHE A 220 12.59 3.31 37.98
C PHE A 220 12.30 4.76 38.42
N LYS A 221 13.07 5.27 39.38
CA LYS A 221 13.08 6.68 39.73
C LYS A 221 14.36 7.31 39.21
N ILE A 222 14.22 8.17 38.21
CA ILE A 222 15.35 8.86 37.59
C ILE A 222 15.41 10.27 38.16
N PRO A 223 16.53 10.67 38.80
CA PRO A 223 16.71 12.04 39.24
C PRO A 223 16.69 13.01 38.08
N TYR A 224 16.20 14.21 38.30
CA TYR A 224 16.16 15.23 37.23
C TYR A 224 17.56 15.57 36.65
N SER A 225 18.61 15.44 37.45
CA SER A 225 20.00 15.61 37.02
C SER A 225 20.52 14.50 36.10
N GLU A 226 19.84 13.36 36.00
CA GLU A 226 20.21 12.19 35.22
C GLU A 226 19.12 11.86 34.19
N ASN A 227 18.60 12.88 33.51
CA ASN A 227 17.41 12.81 32.63
C ASN A 227 17.62 12.15 31.26
N SER A 228 18.82 11.65 31.00
CA SER A 228 19.10 10.87 29.81
C SER A 228 19.08 9.37 30.07
N PHE A 229 18.37 8.61 29.28
CA PHE A 229 18.37 7.16 29.39
C PHE A 229 18.35 6.48 28.01
N THR A 230 18.88 5.27 27.98
CA THR A 230 18.84 4.39 26.80
C THR A 230 18.18 3.07 27.21
N LEU A 231 17.25 2.62 26.41
CA LEU A 231 16.62 1.30 26.53
C LEU A 231 17.12 0.42 25.38
N GLU A 232 17.67 -0.74 25.72
CA GLU A 232 17.99 -1.77 24.76
C GLU A 232 17.02 -2.93 24.95
N PHE A 233 16.46 -3.40 23.85
CA PHE A 233 15.53 -4.50 23.87
C PHE A 233 15.82 -5.48 22.75
N SER A 234 15.47 -6.73 22.94
CA SER A 234 15.68 -7.80 21.99
C SER A 234 14.44 -8.66 21.88
N LEU A 235 14.25 -9.17 20.67
CA LEU A 235 13.30 -10.22 20.38
C LEU A 235 14.09 -11.54 20.26
N LEU A 236 13.78 -12.52 21.09
CA LEU A 236 14.39 -13.85 21.02
C LEU A 236 13.81 -14.65 19.84
N ASN A 237 14.04 -14.15 18.64
CA ASN A 237 13.65 -14.79 17.41
C ASN A 237 14.83 -14.78 16.44
N TYR A 238 15.43 -15.95 16.22
CA TYR A 238 16.57 -16.11 15.34
C TYR A 238 16.19 -16.32 13.87
N LYS A 239 14.89 -16.34 13.54
CA LYS A 239 14.39 -16.44 12.16
C LYS A 239 14.01 -15.06 11.65
N ASN A 240 14.58 -14.67 10.51
CA ASN A 240 14.25 -13.42 9.77
C ASN A 240 14.51 -12.11 10.55
N THR A 241 15.68 -11.98 11.15
CA THR A 241 16.11 -10.77 11.87
C THR A 241 16.03 -9.51 11.02
N ASP A 242 16.23 -9.62 9.71
CA ASP A 242 16.22 -8.48 8.76
C ASP A 242 14.82 -7.85 8.58
N ASN A 243 13.76 -8.48 9.08
CA ASN A 243 12.37 -8.03 8.92
C ASN A 243 11.75 -7.54 10.21
N ILE A 244 12.54 -7.38 11.27
CA ILE A 244 12.08 -6.92 12.56
C ILE A 244 12.26 -5.40 12.60
N SER A 245 11.18 -4.67 12.82
CA SER A 245 11.20 -3.26 13.18
C SER A 245 10.51 -3.07 14.53
N PHE A 246 11.13 -2.28 15.38
CA PHE A 246 10.56 -1.96 16.68
C PHE A 246 9.85 -0.62 16.62
N GLN A 247 8.75 -0.51 17.37
CA GLN A 247 8.05 0.75 17.54
C GLN A 247 7.87 1.02 19.04
N TYR A 248 8.06 2.24 19.43
CA TYR A 248 7.84 2.70 20.80
C TYR A 248 7.00 3.96 20.80
N ARG A 249 6.36 4.22 21.93
CA ARG A 249 5.64 5.47 22.20
C ARG A 249 5.84 5.87 23.66
N ILE A 250 5.89 7.16 23.91
CA ILE A 250 6.03 7.73 25.25
C ILE A 250 4.71 8.39 25.63
N ASN A 251 4.20 8.09 26.83
CA ASN A 251 2.99 8.68 27.42
C ASN A 251 1.75 8.66 26.49
N GLY A 252 1.59 7.60 25.70
CA GLY A 252 0.45 7.49 24.77
C GLY A 252 0.52 8.41 23.55
N GLY A 253 1.67 9.05 23.30
CA GLY A 253 1.92 9.86 22.11
C GLY A 253 1.97 9.04 20.81
N ASN A 254 2.50 9.63 19.76
CA ASN A 254 2.66 8.97 18.47
C ASN A 254 3.70 7.85 18.54
N TRP A 255 3.51 6.81 17.71
CA TRP A 255 4.47 5.74 17.55
C TRP A 255 5.72 6.23 16.80
N SER A 256 6.89 5.91 17.32
CA SER A 256 8.18 6.14 16.68
C SER A 256 8.83 4.79 16.38
N SER A 257 9.49 4.68 15.23
CA SER A 257 10.21 3.46 14.84
C SER A 257 11.68 3.56 15.22
N THR A 258 12.27 2.44 15.61
CA THR A 258 13.72 2.27 15.81
C THR A 258 14.17 0.94 15.22
N ASN A 259 15.41 0.86 14.82
CA ASN A 259 16.05 -0.35 14.30
C ASN A 259 16.75 -1.09 15.42
#